data_22ad965747a8c60ad9778099499879ee
#
_entry.id   22ad965747a8c60ad9778099499879ee
#
_cell.length_a   1.000
_cell.length_b   1.000
_cell.length_c   1.000
_cell.angle_alpha   90.00
_cell.angle_beta   90.00
_cell.angle_gamma   90.00
#
_symmetry.space_group_name_H-M   'P 1'
#
loop_
_entity.id
_entity.type
_entity.pdbx_description
1 polymer ?
#
loop_
_entity_poly.entity_id
_entity_poly.type
_entity_poly.pdbx_seq_one_letter_code
_entity_poly.pdbx_strand_id
1 'polypeptide(L)'
;MAAVPASADAEDVARKLAANPKLKVPPPPQWVLDADNRVIGVEQEGVTRYRTARNYLAGIFYNSFVTHIPFHAIRQGYLRLFGATIGKGTAINRGTTVWDIEYLTIGNRTSIGFRCQLDCRGGVAIGDDVTIASDTQIVGGTHDVNHPDFPPIPIPIVIEDYVWIASRAMILQTHIHRGAVVAAHAVVNRDIGELEIVSGVPAKVIGKRDPEALQYSAEFKLLFS
;
A
#
# COMPACT_ATOMS: atom_id res chain seq x y z
N MET A 1 -25.72 -22.62 8.00
CA MET A 1 -24.40 -22.92 7.41
C MET A 1 -23.67 -21.59 7.29
N ALA A 2 -22.49 -21.47 7.86
CA ALA A 2 -21.65 -20.30 7.62
C ALA A 2 -21.32 -20.21 6.12
N ALA A 3 -21.36 -19.00 5.57
CA ALA A 3 -20.99 -18.78 4.16
C ALA A 3 -19.48 -18.95 3.99
N VAL A 4 -19.02 -19.25 2.79
CA VAL A 4 -17.59 -19.18 2.48
C VAL A 4 -17.13 -17.74 2.68
N PRO A 5 -15.97 -17.49 3.34
CA PRO A 5 -15.47 -16.14 3.56
C PRO A 5 -15.35 -15.35 2.25
N ALA A 6 -15.69 -14.06 2.30
CA ALA A 6 -15.50 -13.18 1.16
C ALA A 6 -14.00 -13.09 0.78
N SER A 7 -13.75 -12.89 -0.48
CA SER A 7 -12.42 -12.62 -1.05
C SER A 7 -12.38 -11.24 -1.69
N ALA A 8 -11.19 -10.74 -2.02
CA ALA A 8 -11.07 -9.57 -2.88
C ALA A 8 -11.78 -9.80 -4.22
N ASP A 9 -12.40 -8.76 -4.75
CA ASP A 9 -13.03 -8.81 -6.06
C ASP A 9 -11.98 -9.08 -7.14
N ALA A 10 -12.12 -10.22 -7.82
CA ALA A 10 -11.17 -10.66 -8.85
C ALA A 10 -11.08 -9.69 -10.04
N GLU A 11 -12.18 -9.04 -10.40
CA GLU A 11 -12.21 -8.04 -11.48
C GLU A 11 -11.45 -6.77 -11.06
N ASP A 12 -11.64 -6.30 -9.82
CA ASP A 12 -10.90 -5.18 -9.29
C ASP A 12 -9.39 -5.46 -9.21
N VAL A 13 -9.01 -6.64 -8.73
CA VAL A 13 -7.60 -7.06 -8.69
C VAL A 13 -7.01 -7.12 -10.10
N ALA A 14 -7.71 -7.73 -11.06
CA ALA A 14 -7.27 -7.82 -12.44
C ALA A 14 -7.12 -6.44 -13.09
N ARG A 15 -8.06 -5.52 -12.85
CA ARG A 15 -8.01 -4.14 -13.32
C ARG A 15 -6.78 -3.41 -12.77
N LYS A 16 -6.49 -3.54 -11.48
CA LYS A 16 -5.32 -2.93 -10.82
C LYS A 16 -4.00 -3.51 -11.33
N LEU A 17 -3.93 -4.82 -11.57
CA LEU A 17 -2.77 -5.47 -12.18
C LEU A 17 -2.53 -5.00 -13.61
N ALA A 18 -3.59 -4.83 -14.40
CA ALA A 18 -3.50 -4.29 -15.75
C ALA A 18 -3.02 -2.82 -15.77
N ALA A 19 -3.50 -2.01 -14.82
CA ALA A 19 -3.09 -0.61 -14.67
C ALA A 19 -1.63 -0.47 -14.20
N ASN A 20 -1.14 -1.38 -13.38
CA ASN A 20 0.26 -1.37 -12.92
C ASN A 20 0.87 -2.78 -12.95
N PRO A 21 1.56 -3.15 -14.04
CA PRO A 21 2.22 -4.46 -14.16
C PRO A 21 3.33 -4.73 -13.13
N LYS A 22 3.78 -3.71 -12.39
CA LYS A 22 4.75 -3.86 -11.30
C LYS A 22 4.08 -4.14 -9.95
N LEU A 23 2.76 -4.07 -9.86
CA LEU A 23 2.01 -4.43 -8.67
C LEU A 23 2.26 -5.91 -8.34
N LYS A 24 2.64 -6.16 -7.11
CA LYS A 24 2.78 -7.52 -6.56
C LYS A 24 1.61 -7.78 -5.63
N VAL A 25 0.89 -8.85 -5.88
CA VAL A 25 -0.22 -9.27 -5.02
C VAL A 25 0.11 -10.61 -4.38
N PRO A 26 -0.29 -10.86 -3.13
CA PRO A 26 -0.19 -12.18 -2.54
C PRO A 26 -1.10 -13.15 -3.30
N PRO A 27 -0.76 -14.46 -3.34
CA PRO A 27 -1.70 -15.47 -3.80
C PRO A 27 -3.00 -15.39 -2.98
N PRO A 28 -4.16 -15.60 -3.61
CA PRO A 28 -5.44 -15.55 -2.91
C PRO A 28 -5.47 -16.57 -1.77
N PRO A 29 -6.04 -16.20 -0.60
CA PRO A 29 -6.16 -17.13 0.50
C PRO A 29 -7.14 -18.26 0.16
N GLN A 30 -6.73 -19.50 0.45
CA GLN A 30 -7.59 -20.68 0.43
C GLN A 30 -7.93 -21.03 1.88
N TRP A 31 -9.18 -20.84 2.25
CA TRP A 31 -9.63 -21.07 3.60
C TRP A 31 -9.79 -22.56 3.89
N VAL A 32 -9.14 -23.03 4.94
CA VAL A 32 -9.35 -24.40 5.46
C VAL A 32 -10.49 -24.33 6.46
N LEU A 33 -11.58 -25.05 6.15
CA LEU A 33 -12.79 -25.05 6.96
C LEU A 33 -12.95 -26.39 7.68
N ASP A 34 -13.52 -26.37 8.89
CA ASP A 34 -13.95 -27.59 9.59
C ASP A 34 -15.35 -28.05 9.14
N ALA A 35 -15.87 -29.12 9.78
CA ALA A 35 -17.18 -29.69 9.47
C ALA A 35 -18.36 -28.73 9.69
N ASP A 36 -18.18 -27.69 10.50
CA ASP A 36 -19.17 -26.67 10.83
C ASP A 36 -18.98 -25.40 9.98
N ASN A 37 -18.11 -25.47 8.95
CA ASN A 37 -17.69 -24.35 8.10
C ASN A 37 -17.00 -23.19 8.86
N ARG A 38 -16.30 -23.50 9.98
CA ARG A 38 -15.48 -22.54 10.69
C ARG A 38 -14.09 -22.49 10.07
N VAL A 39 -13.52 -21.30 9.99
CA VAL A 39 -12.15 -21.11 9.49
C VAL A 39 -11.15 -21.61 10.53
N ILE A 40 -10.47 -22.72 10.22
CA ILE A 40 -9.43 -23.32 11.06
C ILE A 40 -8.02 -23.07 10.55
N GLY A 41 -7.88 -22.51 9.35
CA GLY A 41 -6.60 -22.18 8.76
C GLY A 41 -6.72 -21.46 7.42
N VAL A 42 -5.57 -21.05 6.92
CA VAL A 42 -5.42 -20.45 5.59
C VAL A 42 -4.21 -21.05 4.89
N GLU A 43 -4.37 -21.40 3.64
CA GLU A 43 -3.30 -21.82 2.75
C GLU A 43 -3.17 -20.82 1.61
N GLN A 44 -1.97 -20.64 1.08
CA GLN A 44 -1.69 -19.80 -0.07
C GLN A 44 -0.71 -20.53 -0.98
N GLU A 45 -1.04 -20.61 -2.25
CA GLU A 45 -0.22 -21.31 -3.24
C GLU A 45 1.21 -20.72 -3.29
N GLY A 46 2.23 -21.61 -3.19
CA GLY A 46 3.64 -21.20 -3.24
C GLY A 46 4.14 -20.43 -2.00
N VAL A 47 3.34 -20.30 -0.95
CA VAL A 47 3.76 -19.66 0.31
C VAL A 47 4.10 -20.73 1.36
N THR A 48 5.38 -20.87 1.70
CA THR A 48 5.84 -21.80 2.72
C THR A 48 5.80 -21.15 4.11
N ARG A 49 5.66 -21.95 5.17
CA ARG A 49 5.76 -21.47 6.57
C ARG A 49 7.06 -20.72 6.84
N TYR A 50 8.17 -21.15 6.22
CA TYR A 50 9.45 -20.44 6.32
C TYR A 50 9.37 -19.03 5.71
N ARG A 51 8.80 -18.89 4.50
CA ARG A 51 8.60 -17.59 3.84
C ARG A 51 7.75 -16.65 4.69
N THR A 52 6.65 -17.16 5.24
CA THR A 52 5.76 -16.40 6.14
C THR A 52 6.51 -15.94 7.39
N ALA A 53 7.21 -16.85 8.09
CA ALA A 53 7.96 -16.50 9.29
C ALA A 53 9.09 -15.49 9.01
N ARG A 54 9.84 -15.69 7.91
CA ARG A 54 10.88 -14.74 7.47
C ARG A 54 10.33 -13.35 7.24
N ASN A 55 9.23 -13.22 6.48
CA ASN A 55 8.63 -11.94 6.15
C ASN A 55 8.06 -11.24 7.38
N TYR A 56 7.42 -12.00 8.26
CA TYR A 56 6.91 -11.47 9.52
C TYR A 56 8.03 -10.91 10.41
N LEU A 57 9.11 -11.68 10.61
CA LEU A 57 10.27 -11.25 11.39
C LEU A 57 10.98 -10.06 10.73
N ALA A 58 11.09 -10.04 9.40
CA ALA A 58 11.65 -8.92 8.66
C ALA A 58 10.83 -7.64 8.87
N GLY A 59 9.51 -7.73 8.82
CA GLY A 59 8.61 -6.60 9.10
C GLY A 59 8.76 -6.08 10.54
N ILE A 60 8.77 -6.98 11.53
CA ILE A 60 8.99 -6.60 12.94
C ILE A 60 10.32 -5.88 13.09
N PHE A 61 11.41 -6.45 12.58
CA PHE A 61 12.75 -5.86 12.75
C PHE A 61 12.86 -4.51 12.03
N TYR A 62 12.31 -4.39 10.80
CA TYR A 62 12.25 -3.12 10.10
C TYR A 62 11.50 -2.06 10.91
N ASN A 63 10.29 -2.37 11.34
CA ASN A 63 9.39 -1.42 12.00
C ASN A 63 9.89 -1.03 13.42
N SER A 64 10.59 -1.94 14.10
CA SER A 64 11.10 -1.67 15.46
C SER A 64 12.45 -0.94 15.47
N PHE A 65 13.31 -1.18 14.47
CA PHE A 65 14.69 -0.71 14.50
C PHE A 65 15.11 0.02 13.22
N VAL A 66 15.01 -0.62 12.06
CA VAL A 66 15.61 -0.12 10.81
C VAL A 66 14.97 1.18 10.35
N THR A 67 13.65 1.33 10.51
CA THR A 67 12.92 2.55 10.13
C THR A 67 13.41 3.82 10.84
N HIS A 68 14.08 3.68 11.99
CA HIS A 68 14.62 4.80 12.78
C HIS A 68 16.04 5.19 12.39
N ILE A 69 16.73 4.39 11.57
CA ILE A 69 18.10 4.70 11.14
C ILE A 69 18.09 5.94 10.24
N PRO A 70 18.98 6.95 10.46
CA PRO A 70 18.92 8.23 9.73
C PRO A 70 19.42 8.16 8.26
N PHE A 71 19.83 6.98 7.78
CA PHE A 71 20.39 6.81 6.44
C PHE A 71 19.41 6.09 5.52
N HIS A 72 18.92 6.76 4.48
CA HIS A 72 18.02 6.19 3.47
C HIS A 72 18.55 4.90 2.85
N ALA A 73 19.84 4.87 2.53
CA ALA A 73 20.47 3.71 1.86
C ALA A 73 20.29 2.43 2.69
N ILE A 74 20.42 2.53 4.02
CA ILE A 74 20.26 1.37 4.92
C ILE A 74 18.79 0.94 4.96
N ARG A 75 17.86 1.87 5.19
CA ARG A 75 16.43 1.57 5.25
C ARG A 75 15.93 0.95 3.95
N GLN A 76 16.25 1.57 2.80
CA GLN A 76 15.84 1.07 1.49
C GLN A 76 16.58 -0.22 1.10
N GLY A 77 17.87 -0.35 1.47
CA GLY A 77 18.63 -1.58 1.27
C GLY A 77 17.99 -2.77 1.97
N TYR A 78 17.56 -2.56 3.22
CA TYR A 78 16.82 -3.57 3.97
C TYR A 78 15.49 -3.95 3.29
N LEU A 79 14.68 -2.95 2.91
CA LEU A 79 13.41 -3.21 2.23
C LEU A 79 13.61 -4.00 0.93
N ARG A 80 14.62 -3.63 0.12
CA ARG A 80 14.96 -4.36 -1.12
C ARG A 80 15.43 -5.79 -0.85
N LEU A 81 16.21 -6.00 0.22
CA LEU A 81 16.67 -7.33 0.63
C LEU A 81 15.50 -8.27 0.93
N PHE A 82 14.42 -7.74 1.48
CA PHE A 82 13.20 -8.50 1.80
C PHE A 82 12.10 -8.40 0.73
N GLY A 83 12.47 -8.00 -0.50
CA GLY A 83 11.63 -8.15 -1.68
C GLY A 83 10.89 -6.91 -2.14
N ALA A 84 10.99 -5.76 -1.46
CA ALA A 84 10.43 -4.51 -1.98
C ALA A 84 11.13 -4.07 -3.27
N THR A 85 10.37 -3.53 -4.21
CA THR A 85 10.91 -2.84 -5.39
C THR A 85 10.85 -1.34 -5.15
N ILE A 86 12.01 -0.67 -5.18
CA ILE A 86 12.10 0.78 -4.92
C ILE A 86 12.95 1.42 -6.01
N GLY A 87 12.38 2.39 -6.72
CA GLY A 87 13.02 3.10 -7.82
C GLY A 87 14.14 4.04 -7.41
N LYS A 88 14.79 4.64 -8.41
CA LYS A 88 15.91 5.59 -8.22
C LYS A 88 15.37 6.96 -7.79
N GLY A 89 16.13 7.68 -6.96
CA GLY A 89 15.75 9.02 -6.47
C GLY A 89 14.58 9.03 -5.48
N THR A 90 14.09 7.85 -5.08
CA THR A 90 12.99 7.72 -4.12
C THR A 90 13.50 7.87 -2.69
N ALA A 91 12.74 8.60 -1.88
CA ALA A 91 13.00 8.80 -0.46
C ALA A 91 11.87 8.19 0.38
N ILE A 92 12.25 7.47 1.44
CA ILE A 92 11.32 6.99 2.49
C ILE A 92 11.82 7.54 3.82
N ASN A 93 11.07 8.44 4.43
CA ASN A 93 11.50 9.11 5.66
C ASN A 93 11.33 8.22 6.90
N ARG A 94 12.03 8.61 7.99
CA ARG A 94 12.08 7.84 9.24
C ARG A 94 10.72 7.64 9.88
N GLY A 95 10.58 6.50 10.58
CA GLY A 95 9.37 6.13 11.28
C GLY A 95 8.26 5.61 10.36
N THR A 96 8.50 5.53 9.05
CA THR A 96 7.55 4.91 8.12
C THR A 96 7.59 3.40 8.30
N THR A 97 6.45 2.81 8.69
CA THR A 97 6.28 1.37 8.89
C THR A 97 5.81 0.68 7.62
N VAL A 98 6.24 -0.57 7.42
CA VAL A 98 5.88 -1.38 6.26
C VAL A 98 5.47 -2.78 6.73
N TRP A 99 4.28 -3.22 6.34
CA TRP A 99 3.80 -4.58 6.56
C TRP A 99 3.84 -5.36 5.25
N ASP A 100 4.28 -6.63 5.29
CA ASP A 100 4.48 -7.48 4.11
C ASP A 100 5.35 -6.83 3.02
N ILE A 101 6.59 -6.55 3.39
CA ILE A 101 7.61 -5.82 2.63
C ILE A 101 7.72 -6.30 1.17
N GLU A 102 7.59 -7.60 0.91
CA GLU A 102 7.78 -8.19 -0.42
C GLU A 102 6.72 -7.72 -1.46
N TYR A 103 5.56 -7.26 -1.00
CA TYR A 103 4.48 -6.76 -1.86
C TYR A 103 4.49 -5.24 -2.03
N LEU A 104 5.55 -4.57 -1.59
CA LEU A 104 5.74 -3.14 -1.81
C LEU A 104 6.47 -2.87 -3.12
N THR A 105 5.88 -2.02 -3.96
CA THR A 105 6.53 -1.46 -5.15
C THR A 105 6.41 0.06 -5.14
N ILE A 106 7.53 0.75 -5.30
CA ILE A 106 7.60 2.23 -5.41
C ILE A 106 8.41 2.59 -6.63
N GLY A 107 7.89 3.50 -7.44
CA GLY A 107 8.55 4.04 -8.62
C GLY A 107 9.75 4.94 -8.32
N ASN A 108 10.15 5.70 -9.33
CA ASN A 108 11.31 6.59 -9.25
C ASN A 108 10.91 7.96 -8.70
N ARG A 109 11.85 8.68 -8.09
CA ARG A 109 11.71 10.08 -7.64
C ARG A 109 10.49 10.31 -6.74
N THR A 110 10.02 9.29 -6.06
CA THR A 110 8.87 9.34 -5.17
C THR A 110 9.32 9.66 -3.75
N SER A 111 8.60 10.53 -3.06
CA SER A 111 8.89 10.95 -1.70
C SER A 111 7.79 10.49 -0.73
N ILE A 112 8.18 9.69 0.27
CA ILE A 112 7.30 9.25 1.37
C ILE A 112 7.73 9.94 2.65
N GLY A 113 6.80 10.66 3.26
CA GLY A 113 6.99 11.47 4.46
C GLY A 113 7.33 10.65 5.70
N PHE A 114 7.48 11.36 6.82
CA PHE A 114 7.75 10.74 8.12
C PHE A 114 6.52 10.03 8.68
N ARG A 115 6.74 8.91 9.39
CA ARG A 115 5.71 8.20 10.15
C ARG A 115 4.50 7.78 9.32
N CYS A 116 4.69 7.51 8.04
CA CYS A 116 3.64 6.89 7.22
C CYS A 116 3.50 5.41 7.60
N GLN A 117 2.34 4.84 7.30
CA GLN A 117 2.08 3.42 7.40
C GLN A 117 1.76 2.86 6.03
N LEU A 118 2.53 1.86 5.60
CA LEU A 118 2.32 1.16 4.33
C LEU A 118 1.94 -0.30 4.64
N ASP A 119 0.65 -0.57 4.64
CA ASP A 119 0.14 -1.93 4.80
C ASP A 119 0.05 -2.61 3.42
N CYS A 120 1.06 -3.39 3.10
CA CYS A 120 1.20 -4.05 1.80
C CYS A 120 0.64 -5.48 1.79
N ARG A 121 -0.17 -5.88 2.77
CA ARG A 121 -0.73 -7.24 2.84
C ARG A 121 -1.59 -7.60 1.62
N GLY A 122 -2.21 -6.65 0.96
CA GLY A 122 -2.92 -6.84 -0.31
C GLY A 122 -2.07 -6.52 -1.56
N GLY A 123 -0.89 -5.95 -1.36
CA GLY A 123 -0.06 -5.36 -2.40
C GLY A 123 -0.24 -3.85 -2.50
N VAL A 124 0.87 -3.12 -2.55
CA VAL A 124 0.87 -1.66 -2.75
C VAL A 124 1.84 -1.31 -3.87
N ALA A 125 1.32 -0.65 -4.90
CA ALA A 125 2.12 -0.08 -5.98
C ALA A 125 1.97 1.44 -6.02
N ILE A 126 3.09 2.14 -5.93
CA ILE A 126 3.20 3.59 -5.98
C ILE A 126 4.04 3.96 -7.20
N GLY A 127 3.56 4.87 -8.02
CA GLY A 127 4.19 5.30 -9.28
C GLY A 127 5.40 6.20 -9.11
N ASP A 128 5.78 6.83 -10.21
CA ASP A 128 6.88 7.79 -10.32
C ASP A 128 6.41 9.20 -9.91
N ASP A 129 7.32 10.01 -9.35
CA ASP A 129 7.08 11.41 -8.98
C ASP A 129 5.87 11.63 -8.03
N VAL A 130 5.57 10.62 -7.21
CA VAL A 130 4.52 10.69 -6.18
C VAL A 130 5.05 11.35 -4.91
N THR A 131 4.22 12.16 -4.28
CA THR A 131 4.51 12.71 -2.95
C THR A 131 3.46 12.28 -1.96
N ILE A 132 3.87 11.54 -0.92
CA ILE A 132 3.04 11.15 0.22
C ILE A 132 3.56 11.89 1.45
N ALA A 133 2.74 12.78 2.00
CA ALA A 133 3.14 13.58 3.16
C ALA A 133 3.06 12.77 4.47
N SER A 134 3.64 13.33 5.52
CA SER A 134 3.81 12.65 6.81
C SER A 134 2.49 12.21 7.45
N ASP A 135 2.59 11.15 8.26
CA ASP A 135 1.50 10.57 9.04
C ASP A 135 0.35 9.99 8.19
N THR A 136 0.56 9.78 6.88
CA THR A 136 -0.41 9.14 5.97
C THR A 136 -0.46 7.64 6.21
N GLN A 137 -1.66 7.07 6.15
CA GLN A 137 -1.91 5.64 6.26
C GLN A 137 -2.41 5.07 4.93
N ILE A 138 -1.76 4.01 4.46
CA ILE A 138 -2.18 3.22 3.30
C ILE A 138 -2.52 1.83 3.83
N VAL A 139 -3.78 1.41 3.72
CA VAL A 139 -4.33 0.21 4.37
C VAL A 139 -4.79 -0.80 3.33
N GLY A 140 -3.95 -1.80 3.05
CA GLY A 140 -4.13 -2.83 2.00
C GLY A 140 -4.94 -4.05 2.45
N GLY A 141 -5.88 -3.90 3.36
CA GLY A 141 -6.72 -5.01 3.80
C GLY A 141 -7.96 -4.59 4.56
N THR A 142 -8.93 -5.48 4.60
CA THR A 142 -10.16 -5.36 5.39
C THR A 142 -10.51 -6.72 6.00
N HIS A 143 -11.70 -6.87 6.53
CA HIS A 143 -12.22 -8.13 7.05
C HIS A 143 -13.62 -8.40 6.52
N ASP A 144 -14.00 -9.69 6.41
CA ASP A 144 -15.42 -10.06 6.19
C ASP A 144 -16.18 -9.87 7.51
N VAL A 145 -16.81 -8.72 7.63
CA VAL A 145 -17.55 -8.32 8.84
C VAL A 145 -18.82 -9.13 9.07
N ASN A 146 -19.31 -9.85 8.05
CA ASN A 146 -20.50 -10.67 8.11
C ASN A 146 -20.19 -12.16 8.36
N HIS A 147 -18.90 -12.55 8.34
CA HIS A 147 -18.50 -13.92 8.62
C HIS A 147 -18.21 -14.09 10.12
N PRO A 148 -18.68 -15.18 10.77
CA PRO A 148 -18.50 -15.39 12.22
C PRO A 148 -17.04 -15.53 12.67
N ASP A 149 -16.12 -15.92 11.77
CA ASP A 149 -14.69 -16.02 12.04
C ASP A 149 -13.90 -14.77 11.64
N PHE A 150 -14.56 -13.74 11.12
CA PHE A 150 -14.00 -12.43 10.80
C PHE A 150 -12.66 -12.50 9.99
N PRO A 151 -12.59 -13.30 8.90
CA PRO A 151 -11.35 -13.51 8.18
C PRO A 151 -10.84 -12.25 7.49
N PRO A 152 -9.50 -12.06 7.40
CA PRO A 152 -8.94 -10.91 6.70
C PRO A 152 -9.08 -11.05 5.18
N ILE A 153 -9.36 -9.94 4.51
CA ILE A 153 -9.41 -9.82 3.05
C ILE A 153 -8.29 -8.88 2.59
N PRO A 154 -7.20 -9.37 2.02
CA PRO A 154 -6.16 -8.52 1.44
C PRO A 154 -6.65 -7.93 0.12
N ILE A 155 -6.53 -6.60 -0.06
CA ILE A 155 -6.97 -5.89 -1.26
C ILE A 155 -5.85 -4.97 -1.74
N PRO A 156 -5.45 -5.03 -3.03
CA PRO A 156 -4.36 -4.22 -3.56
C PRO A 156 -4.72 -2.74 -3.66
N ILE A 157 -3.69 -1.89 -3.53
CA ILE A 157 -3.77 -0.45 -3.71
C ILE A 157 -2.82 -0.03 -4.81
N VAL A 158 -3.31 0.79 -5.74
CA VAL A 158 -2.52 1.41 -6.80
C VAL A 158 -2.58 2.93 -6.67
N ILE A 159 -1.42 3.56 -6.67
CA ILE A 159 -1.25 5.00 -6.69
C ILE A 159 -0.39 5.31 -7.90
N GLU A 160 -0.97 5.95 -8.91
CA GLU A 160 -0.28 6.25 -10.17
C GLU A 160 0.67 7.45 -10.04
N ASP A 161 1.34 7.77 -11.15
CA ASP A 161 2.35 8.82 -11.21
C ASP A 161 1.79 10.21 -10.86
N TYR A 162 2.64 11.08 -10.31
CA TYR A 162 2.33 12.46 -9.97
C TYR A 162 1.20 12.66 -8.95
N VAL A 163 0.75 11.62 -8.28
CA VAL A 163 -0.23 11.75 -7.20
C VAL A 163 0.38 12.49 -6.01
N TRP A 164 -0.37 13.39 -5.43
CA TRP A 164 -0.02 14.04 -4.16
C TRP A 164 -1.03 13.69 -3.07
N ILE A 165 -0.54 13.04 -2.02
CA ILE A 165 -1.32 12.72 -0.82
C ILE A 165 -0.81 13.61 0.31
N ALA A 166 -1.66 14.50 0.80
CA ALA A 166 -1.32 15.42 1.88
C ALA A 166 -1.36 14.72 3.25
N SER A 167 -0.80 15.38 4.26
CA SER A 167 -0.55 14.80 5.58
C SER A 167 -1.80 14.22 6.25
N ARG A 168 -1.61 13.09 6.93
CA ARG A 168 -2.65 12.41 7.73
C ARG A 168 -3.86 11.93 6.93
N ALA A 169 -3.76 11.82 5.62
CA ALA A 169 -4.79 11.15 4.83
C ALA A 169 -4.79 9.64 5.12
N MET A 170 -5.95 9.01 4.98
CA MET A 170 -6.11 7.56 5.05
C MET A 170 -6.57 7.05 3.69
N ILE A 171 -5.79 6.14 3.11
CA ILE A 171 -6.06 5.52 1.82
C ILE A 171 -6.45 4.07 2.09
N LEU A 172 -7.69 3.74 1.78
CA LEU A 172 -8.19 2.38 1.84
C LEU A 172 -7.98 1.69 0.49
N GLN A 173 -8.61 0.57 0.25
CA GLN A 173 -8.40 -0.36 -0.87
C GLN A 173 -8.82 0.22 -2.24
N THR A 174 -8.13 1.24 -2.73
CA THR A 174 -8.51 2.06 -3.88
C THR A 174 -7.45 2.08 -4.97
N HIS A 175 -7.85 2.58 -6.15
CA HIS A 175 -6.98 3.00 -7.23
C HIS A 175 -7.01 4.53 -7.33
N ILE A 176 -5.87 5.18 -7.17
CA ILE A 176 -5.71 6.63 -7.30
C ILE A 176 -4.98 6.91 -8.62
N HIS A 177 -5.72 7.49 -9.58
CA HIS A 177 -5.21 7.72 -10.91
C HIS A 177 -4.24 8.90 -10.98
N ARG A 178 -3.52 8.96 -12.10
CA ARG A 178 -2.43 9.89 -12.37
C ARG A 178 -2.79 11.34 -12.02
N GLY A 179 -1.87 12.01 -11.33
CA GLY A 179 -1.97 13.44 -11.01
C GLY A 179 -3.05 13.81 -10.00
N ALA A 180 -3.79 12.86 -9.45
CA ALA A 180 -4.80 13.15 -8.43
C ALA A 180 -4.19 13.74 -7.15
N VAL A 181 -4.99 14.51 -6.41
CA VAL A 181 -4.60 15.12 -5.15
C VAL A 181 -5.57 14.72 -4.05
N VAL A 182 -5.02 14.21 -2.95
CA VAL A 182 -5.77 13.90 -1.73
C VAL A 182 -5.43 14.93 -0.66
N ALA A 183 -6.41 15.70 -0.23
CA ALA A 183 -6.23 16.73 0.80
C ALA A 183 -5.89 16.12 2.17
N ALA A 184 -5.31 16.94 3.03
CA ALA A 184 -4.96 16.52 4.39
C ALA A 184 -6.20 16.03 5.17
N HIS A 185 -5.98 14.97 5.99
CA HIS A 185 -7.03 14.32 6.79
C HIS A 185 -8.20 13.71 5.97
N ALA A 186 -8.10 13.59 4.66
CA ALA A 186 -9.14 12.92 3.88
C ALA A 186 -9.10 11.40 4.08
N VAL A 187 -10.27 10.75 4.06
CA VAL A 187 -10.42 9.30 4.04
C VAL A 187 -10.91 8.87 2.67
N VAL A 188 -10.02 8.24 1.91
CA VAL A 188 -10.28 7.76 0.55
C VAL A 188 -10.70 6.29 0.63
N ASN A 189 -11.96 6.01 0.29
CA ASN A 189 -12.56 4.68 0.31
C ASN A 189 -13.17 4.26 -1.05
N ARG A 190 -12.80 4.97 -2.12
CA ARG A 190 -13.20 4.70 -3.51
C ARG A 190 -12.10 5.16 -4.46
N ASP A 191 -12.14 4.67 -5.68
CA ASP A 191 -11.21 5.11 -6.71
C ASP A 191 -11.32 6.62 -6.97
N ILE A 192 -10.16 7.24 -7.20
CA ILE A 192 -10.04 8.67 -7.51
C ILE A 192 -9.58 8.80 -8.95
N GLY A 193 -10.36 9.54 -9.74
CA GLY A 193 -10.10 9.76 -11.17
C GLY A 193 -8.85 10.60 -11.44
N GLU A 194 -8.39 10.56 -12.69
CA GLU A 194 -7.23 11.34 -13.14
C GLU A 194 -7.44 12.83 -12.87
N LEU A 195 -6.41 13.47 -12.27
CA LEU A 195 -6.36 14.91 -11.93
C LEU A 195 -7.43 15.36 -10.92
N GLU A 196 -8.22 14.47 -10.35
CA GLU A 196 -9.19 14.87 -9.34
C GLU A 196 -8.51 15.36 -8.06
N ILE A 197 -9.06 16.40 -7.46
CA ILE A 197 -8.71 16.90 -6.13
C ILE A 197 -9.84 16.48 -5.19
N VAL A 198 -9.51 15.69 -4.15
CA VAL A 198 -10.50 15.19 -3.21
C VAL A 198 -10.20 15.62 -1.78
N SER A 199 -11.26 15.79 -0.98
CA SER A 199 -11.16 16.15 0.45
C SER A 199 -12.34 15.60 1.25
N GLY A 200 -12.17 15.47 2.56
CA GLY A 200 -13.22 15.13 3.52
C GLY A 200 -13.24 13.66 3.95
N VAL A 201 -14.20 13.32 4.82
CA VAL A 201 -14.45 12.00 5.39
C VAL A 201 -15.94 11.64 5.23
N PRO A 202 -16.30 10.76 4.26
CA PRO A 202 -15.46 10.22 3.21
C PRO A 202 -15.04 11.28 2.18
N ALA A 203 -13.94 11.03 1.45
CA ALA A 203 -13.41 11.97 0.47
C ALA A 203 -14.36 12.17 -0.72
N LYS A 204 -14.57 13.43 -1.10
CA LYS A 204 -15.37 13.86 -2.24
C LYS A 204 -14.55 14.73 -3.16
N VAL A 205 -14.85 14.73 -4.47
CA VAL A 205 -14.23 15.61 -5.44
C VAL A 205 -14.59 17.05 -5.14
N ILE A 206 -13.56 17.90 -5.00
CA ILE A 206 -13.70 19.35 -4.77
C ILE A 206 -13.12 20.19 -5.90
N GLY A 207 -12.43 19.57 -6.86
CA GLY A 207 -11.84 20.27 -8.00
C GLY A 207 -11.06 19.35 -8.91
N LYS A 208 -10.37 19.94 -9.88
CA LYS A 208 -9.43 19.24 -10.76
C LYS A 208 -8.10 20.00 -10.81
N ARG A 209 -7.02 19.24 -10.93
CA ARG A 209 -5.66 19.72 -11.09
C ARG A 209 -5.39 20.06 -12.56
N ASP A 210 -4.60 21.10 -12.81
CA ASP A 210 -4.12 21.42 -14.14
C ASP A 210 -3.13 20.34 -14.63
N PRO A 211 -3.38 19.67 -15.77
CA PRO A 211 -2.48 18.68 -16.32
C PRO A 211 -1.09 19.24 -16.67
N GLU A 212 -1.00 20.52 -17.04
CA GLU A 212 0.27 21.17 -17.37
C GLU A 212 1.19 21.32 -16.16
N ALA A 213 0.65 21.23 -14.94
CA ALA A 213 1.44 21.22 -13.70
C ALA A 213 2.24 19.93 -13.48
N LEU A 214 2.01 18.86 -14.25
CA LEU A 214 2.66 17.55 -14.07
C LEU A 214 4.02 17.45 -14.79
N GLN A 215 4.90 18.45 -14.59
CA GLN A 215 6.23 18.53 -15.21
C GLN A 215 7.37 18.58 -14.17
N TYR A 216 7.06 18.40 -12.88
CA TYR A 216 8.04 18.45 -11.80
C TYR A 216 8.66 17.08 -11.52
N SER A 217 9.78 17.08 -10.80
CA SER A 217 10.32 15.89 -10.14
C SER A 217 10.05 15.96 -8.64
N ALA A 218 9.49 14.89 -8.06
CA ALA A 218 9.31 14.77 -6.62
C ALA A 218 10.54 14.21 -5.90
N GLU A 219 11.70 14.14 -6.57
CA GLU A 219 12.95 13.67 -5.98
C GLU A 219 13.35 14.56 -4.81
N PHE A 220 13.44 13.96 -3.63
CA PHE A 220 13.80 14.65 -2.40
C PHE A 220 15.21 14.26 -1.96
N LYS A 221 16.16 15.19 -2.10
CA LYS A 221 17.58 14.97 -1.82
C LYS A 221 17.94 15.49 -0.42
N LEU A 222 17.65 14.71 0.62
CA LEU A 222 18.27 14.95 1.93
C LEU A 222 19.37 13.93 2.19
N LEU A 223 20.51 14.43 2.71
CA LEU A 223 21.62 13.57 3.15
C LEU A 223 21.23 12.74 4.39
N PHE A 224 20.38 13.31 5.26
CA PHE A 224 19.92 12.68 6.51
C PHE A 224 18.43 12.94 6.70
N SER A 225 17.62 11.89 6.72
CA SER A 225 16.17 11.99 7.00
C SER A 225 15.62 10.68 7.52
#